data_bb17767bf86362108cd7de73a38ac1ac
#
_entry.id   bb17767bf86362108cd7de73a38ac1ac
#
_cell.length_a   1.000
_cell.length_b   1.000
_cell.length_c   1.000
_cell.angle_alpha   90.00
_cell.angle_beta   90.00
_cell.angle_gamma   90.00
#
_symmetry.space_group_name_H-M   'P 1'
#
loop_
_entity.id
_entity.type
_entity.pdbx_description
1 polymer ?
#
loop_
_entity_poly.entity_id
_entity_poly.type
_entity_poly.pdbx_seq_one_letter_code
_entity_poly.pdbx_strand_id
1 'polypeptide(L)'
;IGGGIGQCVSWSLMADAMDYEEWKFGTRNEGTTYALHSFFRKLAQGIGPSLGLMAATWLGYNAALGANQTIEVATNMRYLTAGAYLLSAVLQLIAYGVIYNLDKKTLAQMEKDLGKRRDDAKADISKIIGGED
;
A
#
# COMPACT_ATOMS: atom_id res chain seq x y z
N ILE A 1 -2.53 7.79 15.55
CA ILE A 1 -2.85 8.80 14.52
C ILE A 1 -1.96 8.59 13.28
N GLY A 2 -0.63 8.39 13.39
CA GLY A 2 0.27 8.21 12.24
C GLY A 2 -0.03 6.98 11.36
N GLY A 3 -0.47 5.85 11.94
CA GLY A 3 -0.79 4.64 11.18
C GLY A 3 -2.02 4.78 10.27
N GLY A 4 -3.00 5.60 10.65
CA GLY A 4 -4.19 5.86 9.83
C GLY A 4 -3.88 6.66 8.57
N ILE A 5 -2.98 7.63 8.66
CA ILE A 5 -2.56 8.45 7.51
C ILE A 5 -1.87 7.57 6.47
N GLY A 6 -0.98 6.66 6.89
CA GLY A 6 -0.30 5.73 5.99
C GLY A 6 -1.26 4.80 5.24
N GLN A 7 -2.33 4.36 5.90
CA GLN A 7 -3.39 3.56 5.27
C GLN A 7 -4.12 4.35 4.17
N CYS A 8 -4.52 5.58 4.43
CA CYS A 8 -5.19 6.42 3.44
C CYS A 8 -4.31 6.68 2.23
N VAL A 9 -3.02 6.96 2.45
CA VAL A 9 -2.04 7.16 1.36
C VAL A 9 -1.89 5.90 0.51
N SER A 10 -1.81 4.71 1.12
CA SER A 10 -1.70 3.45 0.39
C SER A 10 -2.90 3.20 -0.53
N TRP A 11 -4.13 3.52 -0.10
CA TRP A 11 -5.31 3.37 -0.93
C TRP A 11 -5.34 4.36 -2.10
N SER A 12 -4.91 5.61 -1.87
CA SER A 12 -4.79 6.61 -2.94
C SER A 12 -3.77 6.18 -4.00
N LEU A 13 -2.60 5.71 -3.57
CA LEU A 13 -1.56 5.23 -4.48
C LEU A 13 -1.99 4.02 -5.31
N MET A 14 -2.84 3.16 -4.73
CA MET A 14 -3.40 2.02 -5.46
C MET A 14 -4.39 2.46 -6.55
N ALA A 15 -5.20 3.48 -6.29
CA ALA A 15 -6.09 4.07 -7.29
C ALA A 15 -5.29 4.71 -8.43
N ASP A 16 -4.25 5.49 -8.11
CA ASP A 16 -3.37 6.12 -9.10
C ASP A 16 -2.65 5.07 -9.97
N ALA A 17 -2.25 3.93 -9.38
CA ALA A 17 -1.61 2.84 -10.12
C ALA A 17 -2.58 2.17 -11.11
N MET A 18 -3.85 1.99 -10.73
CA MET A 18 -4.89 1.45 -11.62
C MET A 18 -5.20 2.40 -12.77
N ASP A 19 -5.29 3.71 -12.49
CA ASP A 19 -5.51 4.72 -13.52
C ASP A 19 -4.29 4.83 -14.47
N TYR A 20 -3.07 4.65 -13.96
CA TYR A 20 -1.85 4.59 -14.78
C TYR A 20 -1.83 3.35 -15.69
N GLU A 21 -2.28 2.20 -15.22
CA GLU A 21 -2.43 0.98 -16.02
C GLU A 21 -3.43 1.20 -17.15
N GLU A 22 -4.60 1.78 -16.86
CA GLU A 22 -5.63 2.10 -17.85
C GLU A 22 -5.10 3.09 -18.91
N TRP A 23 -4.37 4.12 -18.48
CA TRP A 23 -3.81 5.11 -19.39
C TRP A 23 -2.76 4.52 -20.34
N LYS A 24 -1.88 3.66 -19.82
CA LYS A 24 -0.74 3.11 -20.56
C LYS A 24 -1.09 1.90 -21.42
N PHE A 25 -1.92 1.02 -20.92
CA PHE A 25 -2.25 -0.26 -21.56
C PHE A 25 -3.66 -0.33 -22.14
N GLY A 26 -4.51 0.65 -21.86
CA GLY A 26 -5.90 0.68 -22.32
C GLY A 26 -6.82 -0.35 -21.67
N THR A 27 -6.31 -1.11 -20.71
CA THR A 27 -7.04 -2.13 -19.95
C THR A 27 -6.99 -1.80 -18.47
N ARG A 28 -8.13 -1.90 -17.80
CA ARG A 28 -8.25 -1.67 -16.36
C ARG A 28 -8.46 -3.01 -15.65
N ASN A 29 -7.39 -3.57 -15.12
CA ASN A 29 -7.43 -4.86 -14.42
C ASN A 29 -7.55 -4.68 -12.89
N GLU A 30 -8.62 -4.02 -12.44
CA GLU A 30 -8.85 -3.75 -11.02
C GLU A 30 -8.79 -5.03 -10.16
N GLY A 31 -9.37 -6.12 -10.65
CA GLY A 31 -9.40 -7.39 -9.94
C GLY A 31 -8.02 -7.96 -9.68
N THR A 32 -7.14 -7.93 -10.68
CA THR A 32 -5.77 -8.47 -10.56
C THR A 32 -4.92 -7.61 -9.62
N THR A 33 -5.00 -6.28 -9.75
CA THR A 33 -4.26 -5.35 -8.89
C THR A 33 -4.69 -5.48 -7.44
N TYR A 34 -6.01 -5.59 -7.21
CA TYR A 34 -6.57 -5.77 -5.87
C TYR A 34 -6.21 -7.13 -5.26
N ALA A 35 -6.25 -8.19 -6.06
CA ALA A 35 -5.87 -9.54 -5.63
C ALA A 35 -4.40 -9.61 -5.23
N LEU A 36 -3.51 -9.01 -6.02
CA LEU A 36 -2.08 -8.96 -5.76
C LEU A 36 -1.77 -8.15 -4.49
N HIS A 37 -2.38 -6.97 -4.33
CA HIS A 37 -2.25 -6.17 -3.11
C HIS A 37 -2.72 -6.95 -1.88
N SER A 38 -3.88 -7.60 -1.96
CA SER A 38 -4.45 -8.38 -0.86
C SER A 38 -3.59 -9.59 -0.51
N PHE A 39 -3.02 -10.25 -1.51
CA PHE A 39 -2.09 -11.36 -1.32
C PHE A 39 -0.85 -10.94 -0.55
N PHE A 40 -0.14 -9.90 -1.00
CA PHE A 40 1.05 -9.41 -0.31
C PHE A 40 0.75 -8.88 1.09
N ARG A 41 -0.39 -8.23 1.27
CA ARG A 41 -0.83 -7.77 2.59
C ARG A 41 -1.04 -8.93 3.55
N LYS A 42 -1.73 -10.00 3.13
CA LYS A 42 -1.93 -11.20 3.94
C LYS A 42 -0.64 -11.93 4.24
N LEU A 43 0.25 -12.02 3.23
CA LEU A 43 1.57 -12.62 3.39
C LEU A 43 2.39 -11.86 4.46
N ALA A 44 2.43 -10.53 4.38
CA ALA A 44 3.11 -9.69 5.37
C ALA A 44 2.51 -9.83 6.77
N GLN A 45 1.18 -9.94 6.88
CA GLN A 45 0.49 -10.16 8.16
C GLN A 45 0.79 -11.52 8.78
N GLY A 46 1.07 -12.54 7.97
CA GLY A 46 1.48 -13.85 8.47
C GLY A 46 2.95 -13.91 8.89
N ILE A 47 3.82 -13.37 8.06
CA ILE A 47 5.28 -13.41 8.28
C ILE A 47 5.73 -12.42 9.37
N GLY A 48 5.17 -11.21 9.39
CA GLY A 48 5.60 -10.13 10.29
C GLY A 48 5.56 -10.51 11.78
N PRO A 49 4.42 -10.96 12.31
CA PRO A 49 4.33 -11.39 13.70
C PRO A 49 5.24 -12.57 14.04
N SER A 50 5.43 -13.51 13.11
CA SER A 50 6.31 -14.67 13.32
C SER A 50 7.77 -14.25 13.46
N LEU A 51 8.25 -13.33 12.61
CA LEU A 51 9.59 -12.77 12.71
C LEU A 51 9.75 -11.95 14.00
N GLY A 52 8.72 -11.18 14.37
CA GLY A 52 8.73 -10.40 15.61
C GLY A 52 8.84 -11.30 16.86
N LEU A 53 8.09 -12.39 16.90
CA LEU A 53 8.15 -13.35 18.01
C LEU A 53 9.52 -14.07 18.08
N MET A 54 10.06 -14.45 16.92
CA MET A 54 11.38 -15.08 16.85
C MET A 54 12.48 -14.12 17.34
N ALA A 55 12.46 -12.88 16.92
CA ALA A 55 13.39 -11.85 17.40
C ALA A 55 13.24 -11.59 18.91
N ALA A 56 12.00 -11.55 19.43
CA ALA A 56 11.74 -11.41 20.85
C ALA A 56 12.34 -12.58 21.66
N THR A 57 12.19 -13.81 21.16
CA THR A 57 12.74 -15.01 21.81
C THR A 57 14.27 -14.96 21.84
N TRP A 58 14.93 -14.50 20.77
CA TRP A 58 16.38 -14.30 20.76
C TRP A 58 16.88 -13.27 21.78
N LEU A 59 16.06 -12.28 22.10
CA LEU A 59 16.36 -11.28 23.15
C LEU A 59 16.04 -11.76 24.56
N GLY A 60 15.70 -13.04 24.73
CA GLY A 60 15.45 -13.64 26.05
C GLY A 60 14.02 -13.46 26.57
N TYR A 61 13.07 -13.07 25.70
CA TYR A 61 11.66 -13.00 26.10
C TYR A 61 11.12 -14.38 26.46
N ASN A 62 10.58 -14.50 27.69
CA ASN A 62 9.96 -15.73 28.16
C ASN A 62 8.46 -15.49 28.39
N ALA A 63 7.62 -16.10 27.56
CA ALA A 63 6.19 -15.96 27.62
C ALA A 63 5.58 -16.43 28.96
N ALA A 64 6.22 -17.39 29.67
CA ALA A 64 5.77 -17.89 30.95
C ALA A 64 5.88 -16.85 32.08
N LEU A 65 6.79 -15.88 31.97
CA LEU A 65 6.96 -14.79 32.94
C LEU A 65 5.96 -13.64 32.76
N GLY A 66 5.26 -13.58 31.64
CA GLY A 66 4.29 -12.53 31.35
C GLY A 66 4.85 -11.11 31.54
N ALA A 67 4.27 -10.38 32.48
CA ALA A 67 4.70 -9.02 32.83
C ALA A 67 5.97 -8.96 33.74
N ASN A 68 6.40 -10.06 34.29
CA ASN A 68 7.54 -10.15 35.22
C ASN A 68 8.87 -10.41 34.49
N GLN A 69 9.06 -9.84 33.31
CA GLN A 69 10.32 -9.89 32.58
C GLN A 69 11.42 -9.11 33.33
N THR A 70 12.68 -9.53 33.16
CA THR A 70 13.80 -8.76 33.66
C THR A 70 13.89 -7.38 32.99
N ILE A 71 14.39 -6.39 33.71
CA ILE A 71 14.53 -5.00 33.19
C ILE A 71 15.38 -4.98 31.91
N GLU A 72 16.36 -5.84 31.82
CA GLU A 72 17.23 -5.97 30.64
C GLU A 72 16.43 -6.44 29.41
N VAL A 73 15.63 -7.49 29.55
CA VAL A 73 14.76 -8.00 28.46
C VAL A 73 13.73 -6.95 28.07
N ALA A 74 13.11 -6.28 29.02
CA ALA A 74 12.15 -5.20 28.74
C ALA A 74 12.79 -4.04 27.96
N THR A 75 14.04 -3.69 28.29
CA THR A 75 14.78 -2.64 27.60
C THR A 75 15.14 -3.08 26.16
N ASN A 76 15.62 -4.30 25.99
CA ASN A 76 15.93 -4.87 24.67
C ASN A 76 14.70 -4.95 23.77
N MET A 77 13.55 -5.33 24.31
CA MET A 77 12.27 -5.33 23.60
C MET A 77 11.84 -3.94 23.14
N ARG A 78 12.08 -2.91 23.96
CA ARG A 78 11.84 -1.52 23.58
C ARG A 78 12.72 -1.09 22.41
N TYR A 79 14.01 -1.44 22.44
CA TYR A 79 14.93 -1.13 21.33
C TYR A 79 14.58 -1.91 20.06
N LEU A 80 14.20 -3.19 20.17
CA LEU A 80 13.72 -3.99 19.04
C LEU A 80 12.50 -3.33 18.38
N THR A 81 11.52 -2.93 19.18
CA THR A 81 10.31 -2.29 18.70
C THR A 81 10.60 -0.95 18.03
N ALA A 82 11.41 -0.10 18.67
CA ALA A 82 11.81 1.18 18.12
C ALA A 82 12.60 1.01 16.80
N GLY A 83 13.52 0.06 16.75
CA GLY A 83 14.30 -0.27 15.54
C GLY A 83 13.42 -0.78 14.40
N ALA A 84 12.44 -1.64 14.69
CA ALA A 84 11.49 -2.13 13.70
C ALA A 84 10.62 -0.99 13.11
N TYR A 85 10.13 -0.07 13.94
CA TYR A 85 9.40 1.10 13.45
C TYR A 85 10.28 2.04 12.63
N LEU A 86 11.53 2.27 13.05
CA LEU A 86 12.48 3.08 12.30
C LEU A 86 12.76 2.47 10.91
N LEU A 87 13.04 1.17 10.88
CA LEU A 87 13.29 0.43 9.65
C LEU A 87 12.07 0.51 8.72
N SER A 88 10.86 0.31 9.26
CA SER A 88 9.62 0.42 8.50
C SER A 88 9.44 1.83 7.92
N ALA A 89 9.71 2.88 8.69
CA ALA A 89 9.62 4.26 8.22
C ALA A 89 10.61 4.55 7.09
N VAL A 90 11.86 4.09 7.22
CA VAL A 90 12.89 4.25 6.18
C VAL A 90 12.49 3.50 4.90
N LEU A 91 12.02 2.26 5.01
CA LEU A 91 11.55 1.48 3.86
C LEU A 91 10.35 2.15 3.17
N GLN A 92 9.41 2.72 3.93
CA GLN A 92 8.30 3.47 3.37
C GLN A 92 8.76 4.73 2.63
N LEU A 93 9.70 5.48 3.19
CA LEU A 93 10.27 6.67 2.53
C LEU A 93 10.98 6.29 1.23
N ILE A 94 11.74 5.20 1.21
CA ILE A 94 12.39 4.69 0.01
C ILE A 94 11.32 4.26 -1.01
N ALA A 95 10.32 3.51 -0.61
CA ALA A 95 9.26 3.05 -1.48
C ALA A 95 8.50 4.22 -2.13
N TYR A 96 8.12 5.23 -1.35
CA TYR A 96 7.39 6.38 -1.88
C TYR A 96 8.29 7.35 -2.66
N GLY A 97 9.56 7.54 -2.24
CA GLY A 97 10.47 8.49 -2.88
C GLY A 97 11.14 7.97 -4.14
N VAL A 98 11.43 6.68 -4.21
CA VAL A 98 12.21 6.07 -5.30
C VAL A 98 11.33 5.28 -6.27
N ILE A 99 10.39 4.48 -5.75
CA ILE A 99 9.54 3.59 -6.57
C ILE A 99 8.36 4.36 -7.15
N TYR A 100 7.79 5.28 -6.39
CA TYR A 100 6.66 6.11 -6.84
C TYR A 100 7.19 7.32 -7.64
N ASN A 101 7.46 7.08 -8.92
CA ASN A 101 7.97 8.09 -9.86
C ASN A 101 6.84 8.68 -10.74
N LEU A 102 5.61 8.77 -10.21
CA LEU A 102 4.53 9.50 -10.88
C LEU A 102 4.70 11.00 -10.59
N ASP A 103 5.33 11.70 -11.52
CA ASP A 103 5.46 13.17 -11.45
C ASP A 103 4.07 13.82 -11.56
N LYS A 104 3.88 14.95 -10.88
CA LYS A 104 2.63 15.74 -10.91
C LYS A 104 2.18 16.07 -12.35
N LYS A 105 3.12 16.24 -13.27
CA LYS A 105 2.84 16.48 -14.68
C LYS A 105 2.22 15.24 -15.35
N THR A 106 2.76 14.07 -15.06
CA THR A 106 2.25 12.79 -15.59
C THR A 106 0.86 12.48 -15.05
N LEU A 107 0.63 12.72 -13.76
CA LEU A 107 -0.70 12.58 -13.13
C LEU A 107 -1.74 13.51 -13.77
N ALA A 108 -1.41 14.79 -13.94
CA ALA A 108 -2.31 15.77 -14.55
C ALA A 108 -2.59 15.45 -16.03
N GLN A 109 -1.61 14.90 -16.75
CA GLN A 109 -1.77 14.50 -18.14
C GLN A 109 -2.63 13.23 -18.24
N MET A 110 -2.40 12.25 -17.39
CA MET A 110 -3.18 11.03 -17.27
C MET A 110 -4.66 11.32 -16.96
N GLU A 111 -4.92 12.15 -15.98
CA GLU A 111 -6.28 12.57 -15.60
C GLU A 111 -7.03 13.25 -16.76
N LYS A 112 -6.32 14.11 -17.49
CA LYS A 112 -6.87 14.82 -18.66
C LYS A 112 -7.17 13.87 -19.83
N ASP A 113 -6.27 12.93 -20.10
CA ASP A 113 -6.41 11.97 -21.20
C ASP A 113 -7.48 10.91 -20.89
N LEU A 114 -7.55 10.42 -19.66
CA LEU A 114 -8.59 9.51 -19.21
C LEU A 114 -9.96 10.20 -19.16
N GLY A 115 -10.01 11.47 -18.73
CA GLY A 115 -11.23 12.28 -18.76
C GLY A 115 -11.79 12.35 -20.17
N LYS A 116 -10.97 12.70 -21.17
CA LYS A 116 -11.40 12.76 -22.58
C LYS A 116 -11.90 11.39 -23.07
N ARG A 117 -11.18 10.31 -22.82
CA ARG A 117 -11.61 8.96 -23.24
C ARG A 117 -12.96 8.57 -22.64
N ARG A 118 -13.22 8.92 -21.38
CA ARG A 118 -14.49 8.66 -20.70
C ARG A 118 -15.63 9.51 -21.27
N ASP A 119 -15.36 10.76 -21.64
CA ASP A 119 -16.35 11.64 -22.24
C ASP A 119 -16.68 11.23 -23.69
N ASP A 120 -15.69 10.83 -24.48
CA ASP A 120 -15.88 10.28 -25.83
C ASP A 120 -16.69 8.98 -25.79
N ALA A 121 -16.38 8.08 -24.86
CA ALA A 121 -17.14 6.84 -24.66
C ALA A 121 -18.60 7.09 -24.27
N LYS A 122 -18.87 8.09 -23.39
CA LYS A 122 -20.23 8.48 -23.03
C LYS A 122 -20.98 9.08 -24.22
N ALA A 123 -20.32 9.89 -25.04
CA ALA A 123 -20.92 10.47 -26.23
C ALA A 123 -21.29 9.40 -27.26
N ASP A 124 -20.44 8.37 -27.44
CA ASP A 124 -20.73 7.26 -28.34
C ASP A 124 -21.88 6.38 -27.82
N ILE A 125 -21.93 6.10 -26.54
CA ILE A 125 -23.06 5.38 -25.91
C ILE A 125 -24.36 6.18 -26.09
N SER A 126 -24.33 7.49 -25.87
CA SER A 126 -25.50 8.36 -26.05
C SER A 126 -26.02 8.37 -27.50
N LYS A 127 -25.12 8.30 -28.49
CA LYS A 127 -25.52 8.19 -29.91
C LYS A 127 -26.16 6.85 -30.22
N ILE A 128 -25.68 5.76 -29.63
CA ILE A 128 -26.23 4.41 -29.83
C ILE A 128 -27.64 4.30 -29.20
N ILE A 129 -27.82 4.84 -28.00
CA ILE A 129 -29.10 4.79 -27.27
C ILE A 129 -30.11 5.80 -27.83
N GLY A 130 -29.67 6.98 -28.29
CA GLY A 130 -30.51 8.03 -28.85
C GLY A 130 -30.83 7.92 -30.36
N GLY A 131 -30.31 6.89 -31.03
CA GLY A 131 -30.54 6.63 -32.47
C GLY A 131 -31.65 5.61 -32.77
N GLU A 132 -32.50 5.28 -31.78
CA GLU A 132 -33.68 4.39 -31.94
C GLU A 132 -35.01 5.19 -32.02
N ASP A 133 -34.99 6.40 -32.59
CA ASP A 133 -36.23 7.13 -32.97
C ASP A 133 -36.38 7.24 -34.47
#